data_94d59ea9e31ba3ceec69110fb3adb569
#
_entry.id   94d59ea9e31ba3ceec69110fb3adb569
#
_cell.length_a   1.000
_cell.length_b   1.000
_cell.length_c   1.000
_cell.angle_alpha   90.00
_cell.angle_beta   90.00
_cell.angle_gamma   90.00
#
_symmetry.space_group_name_H-M   'P 1'
#
loop_
_entity.id
_entity.type
_entity.pdbx_description
1 polymer ?
#
loop_
_entity_poly.entity_id
_entity_poly.type
_entity_poly.pdbx_seq_one_letter_code
_entity_poly.pdbx_strand_id
1 'polypeptide(L)'
;MKRLYIFIFLVGLLGNNIMYAQIPASSQSLPSPNVAALGLYGEIPVSKFTGMPDISVPLYEVPVGDLKLPFSLNYHAAGIRPDQHPGWVGMGWNLNTGGVVSRTVKGKPDDCNVKNHTYLMNMGYYFHSETLNTPQWNTQDYLKATAQSHGGADFEPDEFDFNFLDYHGKFMLNSDKTWIVQCDRPVKVNFSGNWMDVPFEKANTAFQYSGYSPSFDGFTLTTEDGTQYIFGKERNAIEYSIGFFQQATDFWTATAWYLTKIILTNGQEITYTYERGDFINQMFISLYDDLGSFTFGGGILTPECSSSSHVAIEDSYQGSLISPVYLNRISFPECEITFAREVTTELRYSQDIYAFQYMLWRKNPKYRFLNFLADNPLDDNYPNCLDKLKWYKLSNLEIKDKKGKWIRDYHFSYNDNTSQRLMLQSVSEFVWGANGRNFNMEYDFPEQLPPYLSGKVDHWGFYNNRLMTDNYATHYDSREPNANVLTFGVLKRLRYPTGGYTRFVFEPHEYCKQVKMNRWEGYEDTFQPKIAGGLRIKKIINSDTGLE
;
A
#
# COMPACT_ATOMS: atom_id res chain seq x y z
N MET A 1 -42.31 27.92 -34.95
CA MET A 1 -40.95 27.74 -35.48
C MET A 1 -39.84 28.14 -34.46
N LYS A 2 -39.95 29.19 -33.67
CA LYS A 2 -38.90 29.58 -32.70
C LYS A 2 -38.68 28.58 -31.54
N ARG A 3 -39.66 27.77 -31.15
CA ARG A 3 -39.50 26.76 -30.07
C ARG A 3 -38.82 25.47 -30.52
N LEU A 4 -38.77 25.18 -31.81
CA LEU A 4 -38.14 23.98 -32.37
C LEU A 4 -36.61 24.16 -32.45
N TYR A 5 -36.14 25.38 -32.72
CA TYR A 5 -34.69 25.67 -32.78
C TYR A 5 -34.02 25.64 -31.41
N ILE A 6 -34.72 26.00 -30.34
CA ILE A 6 -34.19 25.93 -28.99
C ILE A 6 -33.99 24.48 -28.53
N PHE A 7 -34.90 23.57 -28.95
CA PHE A 7 -34.81 22.15 -28.61
C PHE A 7 -33.66 21.45 -29.35
N ILE A 8 -33.40 21.82 -30.59
CA ILE A 8 -32.30 21.26 -31.39
C ILE A 8 -30.94 21.81 -30.86
N PHE A 9 -30.88 23.05 -30.39
CA PHE A 9 -29.67 23.60 -29.78
C PHE A 9 -29.37 23.00 -28.40
N LEU A 10 -30.38 22.68 -27.60
CA LEU A 10 -30.20 22.01 -26.32
C LEU A 10 -29.78 20.53 -26.48
N VAL A 11 -30.29 19.82 -27.47
CA VAL A 11 -29.88 18.44 -27.78
C VAL A 11 -28.45 18.41 -28.37
N GLY A 12 -28.04 19.43 -29.11
CA GLY A 12 -26.69 19.58 -29.63
C GLY A 12 -25.63 19.87 -28.54
N LEU A 13 -26.04 20.51 -27.44
CA LEU A 13 -25.15 20.78 -26.27
C LEU A 13 -25.03 19.57 -25.32
N LEU A 14 -25.95 18.62 -25.36
CA LEU A 14 -25.88 17.40 -24.56
C LEU A 14 -25.13 16.24 -25.26
N GLY A 15 -24.79 16.41 -26.54
CA GLY A 15 -24.19 15.37 -27.38
C GLY A 15 -22.65 15.32 -27.37
N ASN A 16 -21.95 16.22 -26.71
CA ASN A 16 -20.48 16.32 -26.81
C ASN A 16 -19.71 16.10 -25.50
N ASN A 17 -20.33 15.50 -24.49
CA ASN A 17 -19.57 14.99 -23.37
C ASN A 17 -19.23 13.52 -23.59
N ILE A 18 -18.40 13.22 -24.57
CA ILE A 18 -17.59 12.01 -24.54
C ILE A 18 -16.55 12.28 -23.44
N MET A 19 -16.89 11.90 -22.21
CA MET A 19 -15.89 11.70 -21.17
C MET A 19 -14.98 10.58 -21.69
N TYR A 20 -13.83 10.98 -22.25
CA TYR A 20 -12.67 10.10 -22.24
C TYR A 20 -12.40 9.85 -20.75
N ALA A 21 -12.78 8.70 -20.24
CA ALA A 21 -12.13 8.14 -19.08
C ALA A 21 -10.68 7.90 -19.55
N GLN A 22 -9.83 8.90 -19.39
CA GLN A 22 -8.41 8.65 -19.33
C GLN A 22 -8.26 7.72 -18.13
N ILE A 23 -7.96 6.46 -18.42
CA ILE A 23 -7.36 5.58 -17.44
C ILE A 23 -6.06 6.33 -17.10
N PRO A 24 -5.90 6.86 -15.89
CA PRO A 24 -4.64 7.45 -15.53
C PRO A 24 -3.62 6.32 -15.62
N ALA A 25 -2.68 6.41 -16.55
CA ALA A 25 -1.42 5.72 -16.46
C ALA A 25 -0.62 6.40 -15.32
N SER A 26 -1.21 6.48 -14.14
CA SER A 26 -0.50 6.83 -12.93
C SER A 26 0.16 5.55 -12.46
N SER A 27 1.47 5.55 -12.44
CA SER A 27 2.24 4.68 -11.58
C SER A 27 1.74 4.98 -10.14
N GLN A 28 0.67 4.31 -9.73
CA GLN A 28 0.25 4.36 -8.33
C GLN A 28 1.43 3.80 -7.55
N SER A 29 2.14 4.66 -6.83
CA SER A 29 3.12 4.20 -5.88
C SER A 29 2.39 3.39 -4.83
N LEU A 30 2.49 2.07 -4.93
CA LEU A 30 1.94 1.18 -3.93
C LEU A 30 2.77 1.37 -2.65
N PRO A 31 2.14 1.58 -1.50
CA PRO A 31 2.86 1.61 -0.24
C PRO A 31 3.58 0.28 -0.01
N SER A 32 4.68 0.29 0.73
CA SER A 32 5.36 -0.95 1.12
C SER A 32 4.42 -1.89 1.87
N PRO A 33 4.71 -3.19 1.92
CA PRO A 33 3.93 -4.14 2.72
C PRO A 33 3.77 -3.69 4.17
N ASN A 34 4.79 -3.06 4.77
CA ASN A 34 4.71 -2.54 6.13
C ASN A 34 3.75 -1.35 6.24
N VAL A 35 3.82 -0.39 5.29
CA VAL A 35 2.93 0.77 5.26
C VAL A 35 1.50 0.36 4.93
N ALA A 36 1.31 -0.51 3.94
CA ALA A 36 0.00 -1.04 3.58
C ALA A 36 -0.65 -1.77 4.75
N ALA A 37 0.13 -2.55 5.51
CA ALA A 37 -0.32 -3.20 6.73
C ALA A 37 -0.79 -2.17 7.76
N LEU A 38 0.03 -1.17 8.10
CA LEU A 38 -0.33 -0.13 9.07
C LEU A 38 -1.58 0.66 8.66
N GLY A 39 -1.74 1.02 7.39
CA GLY A 39 -2.92 1.69 6.86
C GLY A 39 -4.19 0.83 6.94
N LEU A 40 -4.10 -0.44 6.59
CA LEU A 40 -5.22 -1.38 6.62
C LEU A 40 -5.72 -1.67 8.05
N TYR A 41 -4.81 -1.76 9.02
CA TYR A 41 -5.15 -2.17 10.38
C TYR A 41 -5.68 -1.05 11.27
N GLY A 42 -5.50 0.22 10.88
CA GLY A 42 -6.10 1.36 11.61
C GLY A 42 -7.60 1.51 11.40
N GLU A 43 -8.15 0.91 10.35
CA GLU A 43 -9.59 0.94 10.06
C GLU A 43 -10.36 -0.25 10.62
N ILE A 44 -9.77 -1.10 11.47
CA ILE A 44 -10.48 -2.26 12.01
C ILE A 44 -11.00 -2.03 13.42
N PRO A 45 -12.14 -1.40 13.56
CA PRO A 45 -13.13 -1.86 14.49
C PRO A 45 -13.66 -3.17 13.91
N VAL A 46 -13.89 -4.19 14.71
CA VAL A 46 -14.69 -5.35 14.28
C VAL A 46 -16.03 -4.83 13.83
N SER A 47 -16.09 -4.44 12.58
CA SER A 47 -17.32 -4.01 11.99
C SER A 47 -18.16 -5.27 11.82
N LYS A 48 -19.29 -5.35 12.50
CA LYS A 48 -20.33 -6.35 12.18
C LYS A 48 -20.67 -6.35 10.69
N PHE A 49 -20.25 -5.31 9.97
CA PHE A 49 -20.44 -5.12 8.54
C PHE A 49 -19.44 -5.94 7.69
N THR A 50 -18.16 -6.00 8.08
CA THR A 50 -17.16 -6.76 7.32
C THR A 50 -16.98 -8.19 7.80
N GLY A 51 -17.49 -8.53 9.00
CA GLY A 51 -17.29 -9.85 9.60
C GLY A 51 -15.83 -10.18 9.94
N MET A 52 -14.93 -9.18 9.96
CA MET A 52 -13.53 -9.38 10.29
C MET A 52 -13.33 -9.48 11.80
N PRO A 53 -12.64 -10.52 12.29
CA PRO A 53 -12.31 -10.62 13.71
C PRO A 53 -11.12 -9.73 14.06
N ASP A 54 -11.17 -9.07 15.21
CA ASP A 54 -10.03 -8.39 15.81
C ASP A 54 -9.12 -9.42 16.50
N ILE A 55 -8.08 -9.90 15.77
CA ILE A 55 -7.13 -10.86 16.30
C ILE A 55 -5.88 -10.10 16.74
N SER A 56 -5.69 -10.01 18.05
CA SER A 56 -4.59 -9.29 18.66
C SER A 56 -3.82 -10.14 19.66
N VAL A 57 -2.49 -9.98 19.68
CA VAL A 57 -1.59 -10.53 20.69
C VAL A 57 -0.98 -9.36 21.44
N PRO A 58 -1.40 -9.08 22.66
CA PRO A 58 -0.83 -8.01 23.47
C PRO A 58 0.59 -8.39 23.90
N LEU A 59 1.55 -7.49 23.71
CA LEU A 59 2.93 -7.66 24.13
C LEU A 59 3.20 -6.86 25.41
N TYR A 60 3.17 -5.53 25.31
CA TYR A 60 3.52 -4.65 26.41
C TYR A 60 2.74 -3.33 26.33
N GLU A 61 2.59 -2.63 27.45
CA GLU A 61 2.03 -1.28 27.52
C GLU A 61 2.99 -0.37 28.29
N VAL A 62 3.31 0.79 27.72
CA VAL A 62 4.14 1.80 28.39
C VAL A 62 3.26 2.98 28.78
N PRO A 63 3.06 3.23 30.09
CA PRO A 63 2.40 4.44 30.54
C PRO A 63 3.36 5.64 30.51
N VAL A 64 2.93 6.78 29.95
CA VAL A 64 3.66 8.05 29.96
C VAL A 64 2.70 9.16 30.31
N GLY A 65 2.69 9.62 31.54
CA GLY A 65 1.67 10.51 32.06
C GLY A 65 0.28 9.88 31.96
N ASP A 66 -0.65 10.57 31.31
CA ASP A 66 -2.01 10.06 31.07
C ASP A 66 -2.11 9.20 29.80
N LEU A 67 -1.06 9.20 28.95
CA LEU A 67 -1.01 8.41 27.74
C LEU A 67 -0.57 6.98 28.04
N LYS A 68 -1.26 6.00 27.47
CA LYS A 68 -0.88 4.59 27.47
C LYS A 68 -0.57 4.16 26.04
N LEU A 69 0.66 3.67 25.83
CA LEU A 69 1.11 3.19 24.53
C LEU A 69 1.09 1.67 24.52
N PRO A 70 0.11 1.04 23.88
CA PRO A 70 0.05 -0.40 23.74
C PRO A 70 0.98 -0.88 22.63
N PHE A 71 1.64 -2.00 22.88
CA PHE A 71 2.39 -2.77 21.90
C PHE A 71 1.65 -4.07 21.68
N SER A 72 1.21 -4.31 20.48
CA SER A 72 0.47 -5.52 20.11
C SER A 72 0.80 -5.97 18.70
N LEU A 73 0.62 -7.26 18.46
CA LEU A 73 0.55 -7.80 17.11
C LEU A 73 -0.92 -7.93 16.73
N ASN A 74 -1.27 -7.42 15.57
CA ASN A 74 -2.62 -7.52 15.03
C ASN A 74 -2.60 -8.33 13.73
N TYR A 75 -3.57 -9.24 13.56
CA TYR A 75 -3.69 -10.08 12.39
C TYR A 75 -4.88 -9.71 11.53
N HIS A 76 -4.66 -9.54 10.24
CA HIS A 76 -5.70 -9.23 9.26
C HIS A 76 -6.13 -10.49 8.50
N ALA A 77 -7.36 -10.93 8.71
CA ALA A 77 -7.89 -12.21 8.25
C ALA A 77 -8.72 -12.14 6.96
N ALA A 78 -8.58 -11.12 6.12
CA ALA A 78 -9.40 -10.95 4.90
C ALA A 78 -9.17 -12.03 3.83
N GLY A 79 -8.14 -12.85 3.95
CA GLY A 79 -7.69 -13.79 2.92
C GLY A 79 -6.32 -13.39 2.34
N ILE A 80 -5.71 -14.29 1.59
CA ILE A 80 -4.39 -14.08 1.00
C ILE A 80 -4.53 -13.63 -0.45
N ARG A 81 -3.82 -12.56 -0.78
CA ARG A 81 -3.61 -12.11 -2.16
C ARG A 81 -2.24 -12.61 -2.62
N PRO A 82 -2.17 -13.41 -3.68
CA PRO A 82 -0.91 -14.02 -4.13
C PRO A 82 0.22 -13.03 -4.42
N ASP A 83 -0.12 -11.82 -4.86
CA ASP A 83 0.87 -10.79 -5.19
C ASP A 83 1.38 -10.02 -3.96
N GLN A 84 0.72 -10.17 -2.81
CA GLN A 84 1.08 -9.47 -1.59
C GLN A 84 2.32 -10.11 -0.95
N HIS A 85 3.38 -9.31 -0.80
CA HIS A 85 4.56 -9.69 -0.02
C HIS A 85 4.29 -9.49 1.48
N PRO A 86 4.80 -10.38 2.35
CA PRO A 86 4.72 -10.19 3.79
C PRO A 86 5.41 -8.91 4.26
N GLY A 87 4.87 -8.29 5.29
CA GLY A 87 5.61 -7.29 6.07
C GLY A 87 6.67 -7.96 6.97
N TRP A 88 7.44 -7.16 7.68
CA TRP A 88 8.55 -7.65 8.52
C TRP A 88 8.13 -8.51 9.74
N VAL A 89 6.84 -8.61 10.02
CA VAL A 89 6.27 -9.50 11.06
C VAL A 89 5.61 -10.74 10.46
N GLY A 90 5.71 -10.92 9.14
CA GLY A 90 5.11 -12.05 8.42
C GLY A 90 3.72 -11.74 7.84
N MET A 91 3.21 -12.68 7.07
CA MET A 91 1.97 -12.53 6.30
C MET A 91 0.76 -12.29 7.21
N GLY A 92 0.05 -11.22 6.93
CA GLY A 92 -1.16 -10.83 7.66
C GLY A 92 -0.92 -10.20 9.03
N TRP A 93 0.29 -10.25 9.58
CA TRP A 93 0.63 -9.66 10.87
C TRP A 93 1.20 -8.25 10.74
N ASN A 94 0.85 -7.42 11.71
CA ASN A 94 1.41 -6.09 11.89
C ASN A 94 1.74 -5.83 13.36
N LEU A 95 2.85 -5.13 13.61
CA LEU A 95 3.24 -4.66 14.92
C LEU A 95 2.68 -3.24 15.14
N ASN A 96 1.73 -3.13 16.05
CA ASN A 96 1.15 -1.85 16.44
C ASN A 96 2.03 -1.18 17.51
N THR A 97 2.83 -0.19 17.13
CA THR A 97 3.81 0.45 18.03
C THR A 97 3.95 1.95 17.84
N GLY A 98 3.42 2.49 16.78
CA GLY A 98 3.69 3.88 16.43
C GLY A 98 2.57 4.48 15.60
N GLY A 99 2.95 5.09 14.49
CA GLY A 99 2.01 5.65 13.56
C GLY A 99 2.66 5.96 12.21
N VAL A 100 1.82 6.19 11.23
CA VAL A 100 2.25 6.51 9.88
C VAL A 100 1.26 7.46 9.23
N VAL A 101 1.79 8.36 8.41
CA VAL A 101 1.04 9.08 7.37
C VAL A 101 1.47 8.47 6.05
N SER A 102 0.56 7.85 5.31
CA SER A 102 0.81 7.28 3.99
C SER A 102 0.14 8.11 2.91
N ARG A 103 0.71 8.12 1.71
CA ARG A 103 0.23 8.91 0.57
C ARG A 103 -0.34 8.01 -0.52
N THR A 104 -1.51 8.37 -1.01
CA THR A 104 -2.04 7.92 -2.28
C THR A 104 -1.89 9.04 -3.30
N VAL A 105 -0.97 8.87 -4.24
CA VAL A 105 -0.73 9.87 -5.30
C VAL A 105 -1.91 9.88 -6.27
N LYS A 106 -2.43 11.08 -6.52
CA LYS A 106 -3.44 11.36 -7.55
C LYS A 106 -2.77 12.19 -8.64
N GLY A 107 -2.66 11.62 -9.83
CA GLY A 107 -1.92 12.28 -10.91
C GLY A 107 -0.42 12.31 -10.66
N LYS A 108 0.12 13.42 -10.21
CA LYS A 108 1.52 13.59 -9.78
C LYS A 108 1.57 13.90 -8.29
N PRO A 109 2.69 13.56 -7.60
CA PRO A 109 2.84 13.95 -6.21
C PRO A 109 2.65 15.45 -6.01
N ASP A 110 1.89 15.86 -4.99
CA ASP A 110 1.63 17.27 -4.68
C ASP A 110 2.89 18.11 -4.58
N ASP A 111 3.97 17.52 -4.08
CA ASP A 111 5.30 18.13 -3.91
C ASP A 111 6.23 17.95 -5.11
N CYS A 112 5.72 17.49 -6.25
CA CYS A 112 6.52 17.26 -7.44
C CYS A 112 7.15 18.55 -7.97
N ASN A 113 8.45 18.68 -7.78
CA ASN A 113 9.29 19.76 -8.26
C ASN A 113 10.51 19.19 -9.01
N VAL A 114 10.30 18.80 -10.24
CA VAL A 114 11.35 18.20 -11.08
C VAL A 114 12.23 19.30 -11.68
N LYS A 115 13.52 19.25 -11.40
CA LYS A 115 14.50 20.09 -12.08
C LYS A 115 14.87 19.45 -13.41
N ASN A 116 14.43 20.04 -14.50
CA ASN A 116 15.03 19.80 -15.81
C ASN A 116 16.28 20.69 -15.94
N HIS A 117 17.28 20.28 -16.74
CA HIS A 117 18.50 21.07 -17.00
C HIS A 117 18.23 22.52 -17.42
N THR A 118 17.05 22.80 -17.95
CA THR A 118 16.68 24.11 -18.50
C THR A 118 15.57 24.82 -17.72
N TYR A 119 14.70 24.07 -17.01
CA TYR A 119 13.52 24.65 -16.33
C TYR A 119 13.25 23.96 -15.00
N LEU A 120 12.91 24.75 -13.99
CA LEU A 120 12.27 24.27 -12.76
C LEU A 120 10.80 24.05 -13.09
N MET A 121 10.37 22.81 -13.16
CA MET A 121 8.98 22.47 -13.41
C MET A 121 8.30 22.09 -12.09
N ASN A 122 7.68 23.06 -11.45
CA ASN A 122 6.77 22.82 -10.34
C ASN A 122 5.52 22.15 -10.91
N MET A 123 5.44 20.82 -10.87
CA MET A 123 4.37 20.06 -11.53
C MET A 123 3.27 19.67 -10.55
N GLY A 124 3.58 19.57 -9.25
CA GLY A 124 2.65 19.09 -8.24
C GLY A 124 1.58 20.10 -7.85
N TYR A 125 0.48 19.59 -7.33
CA TYR A 125 -0.68 20.38 -6.92
C TYR A 125 -0.33 21.49 -5.92
N TYR A 126 0.60 21.25 -4.99
CA TYR A 126 1.03 22.26 -4.00
C TYR A 126 1.44 23.60 -4.64
N PHE A 127 2.03 23.58 -5.84
CA PHE A 127 2.48 24.76 -6.55
C PHE A 127 1.39 25.44 -7.39
N HIS A 128 0.30 24.72 -7.66
CA HIS A 128 -0.79 25.18 -8.55
C HIS A 128 -2.16 25.29 -7.87
N SER A 129 -2.28 24.90 -6.61
CA SER A 129 -3.55 24.88 -5.87
C SER A 129 -4.27 26.22 -5.91
N GLU A 130 -3.56 27.35 -5.78
CA GLU A 130 -4.13 28.69 -5.78
C GLU A 130 -4.78 29.08 -7.12
N THR A 131 -4.39 28.42 -8.22
CA THR A 131 -5.03 28.64 -9.53
C THR A 131 -6.51 28.26 -9.48
N LEU A 132 -6.87 27.30 -8.63
CA LEU A 132 -8.24 26.83 -8.43
C LEU A 132 -9.02 27.68 -7.41
N ASN A 133 -8.33 28.55 -6.66
CA ASN A 133 -8.94 29.39 -5.62
C ASN A 133 -9.60 30.64 -6.22
N THR A 134 -10.48 30.45 -7.20
CA THR A 134 -11.20 31.52 -7.87
C THR A 134 -12.69 31.36 -7.61
N PRO A 135 -13.35 32.29 -6.91
CA PRO A 135 -14.77 32.17 -6.53
C PRO A 135 -15.72 32.01 -7.71
N GLN A 136 -15.37 32.61 -8.84
CA GLN A 136 -16.12 32.49 -10.08
C GLN A 136 -15.13 32.35 -11.24
N TRP A 137 -15.10 31.17 -11.84
CA TRP A 137 -14.26 30.90 -13.01
C TRP A 137 -14.76 31.63 -14.24
N ASN A 138 -13.91 32.39 -14.87
CA ASN A 138 -14.14 32.98 -16.17
C ASN A 138 -13.30 32.30 -17.26
N THR A 139 -13.47 32.72 -18.50
CA THR A 139 -12.76 32.15 -19.65
C THR A 139 -11.23 32.24 -19.51
N GLN A 140 -10.71 33.31 -18.89
CA GLN A 140 -9.27 33.49 -18.71
C GLN A 140 -8.71 32.51 -17.66
N ASP A 141 -9.43 32.28 -16.57
CA ASP A 141 -9.03 31.32 -15.55
C ASP A 141 -8.99 29.90 -16.12
N TYR A 142 -10.00 29.54 -16.91
CA TYR A 142 -10.04 28.27 -17.62
C TYR A 142 -8.85 28.13 -18.60
N LEU A 143 -8.56 29.13 -19.42
CA LEU A 143 -7.43 29.11 -20.33
C LEU A 143 -6.09 29.01 -19.60
N LYS A 144 -5.94 29.68 -18.44
CA LYS A 144 -4.75 29.59 -17.62
C LYS A 144 -4.56 28.19 -17.04
N ALA A 145 -5.59 27.59 -16.46
CA ALA A 145 -5.54 26.23 -15.94
C ALA A 145 -5.25 25.20 -17.05
N THR A 146 -5.90 25.35 -18.22
CA THR A 146 -5.65 24.51 -19.39
C THR A 146 -4.20 24.63 -19.87
N ALA A 147 -3.67 25.85 -19.98
CA ALA A 147 -2.28 26.06 -20.37
C ALA A 147 -1.29 25.45 -19.35
N GLN A 148 -1.56 25.57 -18.07
CA GLN A 148 -0.75 24.97 -17.02
C GLN A 148 -0.80 23.43 -17.07
N SER A 149 -1.99 22.84 -17.27
CA SER A 149 -2.13 21.37 -17.37
C SER A 149 -1.42 20.81 -18.61
N HIS A 150 -1.43 21.52 -19.75
CA HIS A 150 -0.63 21.16 -20.94
C HIS A 150 0.88 21.28 -20.68
N GLY A 151 1.29 22.19 -19.78
CA GLY A 151 2.66 22.27 -19.28
C GLY A 151 3.04 21.19 -18.28
N GLY A 152 2.11 20.27 -17.95
CA GLY A 152 2.32 19.15 -17.04
C GLY A 152 1.98 19.44 -15.57
N ALA A 153 1.33 20.56 -15.25
CA ALA A 153 0.85 20.87 -13.91
C ALA A 153 -0.29 19.93 -13.50
N ASP A 154 -0.28 19.51 -12.25
CA ASP A 154 -1.33 18.72 -11.63
C ASP A 154 -2.30 19.62 -10.85
N PHE A 155 -3.58 19.28 -10.94
CA PHE A 155 -4.67 19.97 -10.25
C PHE A 155 -5.50 19.04 -9.35
N GLU A 156 -5.03 17.82 -9.15
CA GLU A 156 -5.68 16.84 -8.28
C GLU A 156 -4.84 16.64 -7.02
N PRO A 157 -5.37 16.98 -5.81
CA PRO A 157 -4.61 16.82 -4.59
C PRO A 157 -4.43 15.35 -4.23
N ASP A 158 -3.28 15.02 -3.66
CA ASP A 158 -3.01 13.70 -3.08
C ASP A 158 -3.89 13.46 -1.85
N GLU A 159 -4.19 12.20 -1.59
CA GLU A 159 -4.79 11.77 -0.33
C GLU A 159 -3.68 11.29 0.62
N PHE A 160 -3.69 11.79 1.85
CA PHE A 160 -2.81 11.37 2.93
C PHE A 160 -3.64 10.67 4.00
N ASP A 161 -3.42 9.37 4.16
CA ASP A 161 -4.07 8.57 5.19
C ASP A 161 -3.18 8.53 6.43
N PHE A 162 -3.73 8.82 7.62
CA PHE A 162 -3.01 8.71 8.86
C PHE A 162 -3.60 7.64 9.76
N ASN A 163 -2.70 6.98 10.48
CA ASN A 163 -3.04 5.99 11.48
C ASN A 163 -2.02 6.04 12.62
N PHE A 164 -2.47 6.34 13.82
CA PHE A 164 -1.66 6.32 15.05
C PHE A 164 -2.57 6.14 16.27
N LEU A 165 -2.18 5.27 17.17
CA LEU A 165 -2.99 4.87 18.33
C LEU A 165 -4.42 4.47 17.90
N ASP A 166 -5.42 5.19 18.39
CA ASP A 166 -6.84 5.06 18.05
C ASP A 166 -7.35 6.15 17.10
N TYR A 167 -6.44 6.95 16.52
CA TYR A 167 -6.74 7.94 15.50
C TYR A 167 -6.48 7.40 14.11
N HIS A 168 -7.49 7.45 13.26
CA HIS A 168 -7.40 7.10 11.85
C HIS A 168 -8.25 8.06 11.04
N GLY A 169 -7.76 8.40 9.87
CA GLY A 169 -8.43 9.34 9.00
C GLY A 169 -7.57 9.72 7.82
N LYS A 170 -8.00 10.71 7.09
CA LYS A 170 -7.26 11.23 5.97
C LYS A 170 -7.29 12.75 5.90
N PHE A 171 -6.32 13.29 5.21
CA PHE A 171 -6.29 14.71 4.89
C PHE A 171 -5.80 14.94 3.47
N MET A 172 -6.14 16.09 2.92
CA MET A 172 -5.73 16.53 1.59
C MET A 172 -5.49 18.04 1.59
N LEU A 173 -4.69 18.49 0.65
CA LEU A 173 -4.40 19.92 0.48
C LEU A 173 -5.57 20.62 -0.22
N ASN A 174 -6.04 21.70 0.36
CA ASN A 174 -7.05 22.57 -0.26
C ASN A 174 -6.41 23.59 -1.22
N SER A 175 -7.22 24.25 -2.04
CA SER A 175 -6.78 25.28 -2.98
C SER A 175 -6.15 26.50 -2.33
N ASP A 176 -6.49 26.81 -1.08
CA ASP A 176 -5.90 27.90 -0.28
C ASP A 176 -4.69 27.48 0.56
N LYS A 177 -4.16 26.27 0.31
CA LYS A 177 -3.05 25.65 1.06
C LYS A 177 -3.35 25.32 2.52
N THR A 178 -4.62 25.27 2.90
CA THR A 178 -5.05 24.67 4.16
C THR A 178 -5.21 23.16 4.00
N TRP A 179 -5.18 22.44 5.11
CA TRP A 179 -5.38 20.99 5.11
C TRP A 179 -6.82 20.66 5.51
N ILE A 180 -7.55 19.99 4.62
CA ILE A 180 -8.87 19.44 4.90
C ILE A 180 -8.66 18.09 5.55
N VAL A 181 -9.21 17.90 6.76
CA VAL A 181 -9.08 16.67 7.53
C VAL A 181 -10.43 15.96 7.62
N GLN A 182 -10.45 14.67 7.33
CA GLN A 182 -11.59 13.79 7.51
C GLN A 182 -11.23 12.75 8.57
N CYS A 183 -11.76 12.92 9.77
CA CYS A 183 -11.59 12.03 10.92
C CYS A 183 -12.86 12.11 11.77
N ASP A 184 -13.16 11.06 12.53
CA ASP A 184 -14.28 11.02 13.50
C ASP A 184 -14.01 11.83 14.77
N ARG A 185 -12.73 12.15 15.02
CA ARG A 185 -12.25 12.98 16.14
C ARG A 185 -11.50 14.21 15.63
N PRO A 186 -11.50 15.35 16.36
CA PRO A 186 -10.79 16.54 15.94
C PRO A 186 -9.28 16.30 15.87
N VAL A 187 -8.71 16.48 14.68
CA VAL A 187 -7.26 16.45 14.43
C VAL A 187 -6.89 17.65 13.58
N LYS A 188 -5.88 18.40 14.00
CA LYS A 188 -5.32 19.50 13.22
C LYS A 188 -4.03 19.05 12.56
N VAL A 189 -3.94 19.20 11.25
CA VAL A 189 -2.72 18.92 10.47
C VAL A 189 -1.96 20.21 10.21
N ASN A 190 -0.65 20.17 10.39
CA ASN A 190 0.26 21.26 10.06
C ASN A 190 1.48 20.75 9.28
N PHE A 191 1.81 21.43 8.19
CA PHE A 191 3.03 21.26 7.41
C PHE A 191 3.92 22.49 7.63
N SER A 192 5.20 22.28 7.96
CA SER A 192 6.13 23.36 8.29
C SER A 192 6.61 24.19 7.10
N GLY A 193 6.31 23.75 5.87
CA GLY A 193 6.82 24.37 4.65
C GLY A 193 8.24 23.95 4.28
N ASN A 194 8.84 22.98 5.00
CA ASN A 194 10.17 22.49 4.73
C ASN A 194 10.16 21.29 3.78
N TRP A 195 11.29 21.07 3.13
CA TRP A 195 11.46 20.04 2.11
C TRP A 195 12.58 19.09 2.51
N MET A 196 12.46 17.83 2.12
CA MET A 196 13.44 16.80 2.35
C MET A 196 13.95 16.24 1.03
N ASP A 197 15.26 16.26 0.84
CA ASP A 197 15.89 15.59 -0.29
C ASP A 197 15.88 14.08 -0.11
N VAL A 198 15.69 13.34 -1.20
CA VAL A 198 15.80 11.88 -1.19
C VAL A 198 17.19 11.45 -0.72
N PRO A 199 17.29 10.35 0.05
CA PRO A 199 18.55 9.93 0.67
C PRO A 199 19.50 9.17 -0.28
N PHE A 200 19.24 9.18 -1.59
CA PHE A 200 20.02 8.45 -2.59
C PHE A 200 20.93 9.40 -3.35
N GLU A 201 22.12 8.93 -3.71
CA GLU A 201 22.96 9.64 -4.66
C GLU A 201 22.32 9.62 -6.05
N LYS A 202 22.51 10.70 -6.82
CA LYS A 202 22.03 10.80 -8.18
C LYS A 202 22.77 9.79 -9.04
N ALA A 203 22.15 8.67 -9.33
CA ALA A 203 22.64 7.76 -10.33
C ALA A 203 22.43 8.40 -11.70
N ASN A 204 23.51 8.82 -12.32
CA ASN A 204 23.62 9.18 -13.75
C ASN A 204 23.06 10.53 -14.21
N THR A 205 23.98 11.46 -14.46
CA THR A 205 23.74 12.77 -15.09
C THR A 205 23.55 12.71 -16.62
N ALA A 206 23.55 11.53 -17.24
CA ALA A 206 23.46 11.37 -18.69
C ALA A 206 22.06 11.60 -19.25
N PHE A 207 21.02 11.63 -18.41
CA PHE A 207 19.65 11.92 -18.83
C PHE A 207 19.20 13.30 -18.38
N GLN A 208 18.42 13.93 -19.24
CA GLN A 208 17.91 15.30 -19.10
C GLN A 208 16.98 15.52 -17.90
N TYR A 209 16.60 14.46 -17.21
CA TYR A 209 15.79 14.51 -16.00
C TYR A 209 16.66 14.11 -14.82
N SER A 210 17.15 15.07 -14.07
CA SER A 210 17.69 14.77 -12.74
C SER A 210 16.54 14.37 -11.83
N GLY A 211 16.23 13.08 -11.77
CA GLY A 211 15.01 12.51 -11.26
C GLY A 211 14.81 12.58 -9.74
N TYR A 212 15.15 13.71 -9.12
CA TYR A 212 14.90 13.92 -7.70
C TYR A 212 14.04 15.14 -7.51
N SER A 213 12.84 14.91 -6.99
CA SER A 213 12.01 15.95 -6.41
C SER A 213 12.18 15.94 -4.91
N PRO A 214 12.49 17.07 -4.25
CA PRO A 214 12.35 17.14 -2.81
C PRO A 214 10.91 16.85 -2.43
N SER A 215 10.71 16.11 -1.34
CA SER A 215 9.39 15.80 -0.81
C SER A 215 9.04 16.72 0.36
N PHE A 216 7.77 16.72 0.78
CA PHE A 216 7.40 17.24 2.09
C PHE A 216 8.27 16.58 3.17
N ASP A 217 8.83 17.35 4.09
CA ASP A 217 9.67 16.81 5.17
C ASP A 217 8.86 16.04 6.22
N GLY A 218 7.57 16.30 6.33
CA GLY A 218 6.65 15.62 7.24
C GLY A 218 5.55 16.52 7.77
N PHE A 219 4.77 15.98 8.70
CA PHE A 219 3.55 16.58 9.21
C PHE A 219 3.52 16.57 10.74
N THR A 220 2.86 17.55 11.32
CA THR A 220 2.51 17.54 12.76
C THR A 220 0.99 17.47 12.88
N LEU A 221 0.52 16.40 13.52
CA LEU A 221 -0.89 16.19 13.83
C LEU A 221 -1.12 16.52 15.31
N THR A 222 -2.05 17.39 15.59
CA THR A 222 -2.39 17.80 16.96
C THR A 222 -3.81 17.33 17.28
N THR A 223 -3.97 16.57 18.34
CA THR A 223 -5.23 16.04 18.83
C THR A 223 -5.97 17.05 19.69
N GLU A 224 -7.22 16.76 20.05
CA GLU A 224 -8.10 17.66 20.82
C GLU A 224 -7.57 18.00 22.23
N ASP A 225 -6.78 17.13 22.80
CA ASP A 225 -6.12 17.34 24.10
C ASP A 225 -4.85 18.22 24.01
N GLY A 226 -4.40 18.56 22.79
CA GLY A 226 -3.21 19.34 22.53
C GLY A 226 -1.92 18.53 22.39
N THR A 227 -1.99 17.20 22.48
CA THR A 227 -0.84 16.30 22.20
C THR A 227 -0.44 16.41 20.74
N GLN A 228 0.86 16.50 20.49
CA GLN A 228 1.41 16.61 19.14
C GLN A 228 2.08 15.31 18.70
N TYR A 229 1.75 14.86 17.51
CA TYR A 229 2.33 13.69 16.84
C TYR A 229 3.08 14.16 15.60
N ILE A 230 4.39 13.96 15.57
CA ILE A 230 5.28 14.45 14.51
C ILE A 230 5.67 13.27 13.63
N PHE A 231 5.34 13.38 12.35
CA PHE A 231 5.61 12.37 11.34
C PHE A 231 6.68 12.86 10.36
N GLY A 232 7.63 11.99 10.00
CA GLY A 232 8.76 12.38 9.17
C GLY A 232 9.76 13.26 9.92
N LYS A 233 10.15 14.39 9.31
CA LYS A 233 11.16 15.35 9.77
C LYS A 233 12.60 14.81 9.79
N GLU A 234 12.76 13.51 9.59
CA GLU A 234 14.04 12.82 9.50
C GLU A 234 14.07 11.93 8.26
N ARG A 235 15.19 11.90 7.53
CA ARG A 235 15.34 11.12 6.30
C ARG A 235 15.01 9.64 6.47
N ASN A 236 15.46 9.08 7.61
CA ASN A 236 15.25 7.67 7.90
C ASN A 236 13.84 7.35 8.41
N ALA A 237 12.98 8.34 8.54
CA ALA A 237 11.56 8.17 8.89
C ALA A 237 10.62 8.41 7.69
N ILE A 238 11.18 8.55 6.47
CA ILE A 238 10.41 8.71 5.25
C ILE A 238 10.70 7.54 4.31
N GLU A 239 9.66 6.84 3.88
CA GLU A 239 9.74 5.80 2.88
C GLU A 239 9.58 6.41 1.49
N TYR A 240 10.34 5.90 0.54
CA TYR A 240 10.31 6.34 -0.85
C TYR A 240 10.05 5.16 -1.79
N SER A 241 9.34 5.41 -2.87
CA SER A 241 9.17 4.44 -3.96
C SER A 241 9.37 5.08 -5.33
N ILE A 242 9.65 4.22 -6.31
CA ILE A 242 9.73 4.55 -7.74
C ILE A 242 9.15 3.38 -8.53
N GLY A 243 8.60 3.63 -9.71
CA GLY A 243 8.14 2.55 -10.59
C GLY A 243 9.27 1.58 -10.91
N PHE A 244 9.06 0.27 -10.65
CA PHE A 244 10.12 -0.73 -10.81
C PHE A 244 10.63 -0.82 -12.25
N PHE A 245 9.72 -0.78 -13.23
CA PHE A 245 10.07 -0.86 -14.66
C PHE A 245 10.36 0.51 -15.28
N GLN A 246 9.97 1.58 -14.60
CA GLN A 246 10.10 2.96 -15.05
C GLN A 246 11.21 3.74 -14.32
N GLN A 247 12.15 3.07 -13.69
CA GLN A 247 13.24 3.71 -12.93
C GLN A 247 14.02 4.76 -13.75
N ALA A 248 14.01 4.63 -15.08
CA ALA A 248 14.65 5.58 -16.00
C ALA A 248 13.87 6.87 -16.22
N THR A 249 12.56 6.84 -16.09
CA THR A 249 11.66 7.92 -16.48
C THR A 249 10.93 8.54 -15.30
N ASP A 250 10.76 7.79 -14.21
CA ASP A 250 10.11 8.23 -13.00
C ASP A 250 11.12 8.88 -12.03
N PHE A 251 10.61 9.43 -10.95
CA PHE A 251 11.40 9.97 -9.86
C PHE A 251 10.95 9.35 -8.53
N TRP A 252 11.86 9.33 -7.58
CA TRP A 252 11.56 8.85 -6.23
C TRP A 252 10.50 9.73 -5.57
N THR A 253 9.44 9.11 -5.10
CA THR A 253 8.32 9.76 -4.43
C THR A 253 8.26 9.31 -2.98
N ALA A 254 8.12 10.26 -2.06
CA ALA A 254 7.86 9.93 -0.66
C ALA A 254 6.43 9.36 -0.53
N THR A 255 6.32 8.16 -0.01
CA THR A 255 5.06 7.41 0.09
C THR A 255 4.55 7.25 1.51
N ALA A 256 5.45 7.37 2.51
CA ALA A 256 5.05 7.33 3.91
C ALA A 256 5.99 8.13 4.79
N TRP A 257 5.43 8.75 5.82
CA TRP A 257 6.11 9.44 6.90
C TRP A 257 5.76 8.75 8.22
N TYR A 258 6.75 8.18 8.87
CA TYR A 258 6.55 7.48 10.13
C TYR A 258 6.61 8.43 11.32
N LEU A 259 5.92 8.07 12.40
CA LEU A 259 5.91 8.82 13.65
C LEU A 259 7.31 8.89 14.27
N THR A 260 7.86 10.10 14.41
CA THR A 260 9.20 10.32 14.98
C THR A 260 9.17 10.85 16.41
N LYS A 261 8.10 11.56 16.76
CA LYS A 261 7.99 12.14 18.10
C LYS A 261 6.53 12.31 18.53
N ILE A 262 6.28 12.07 19.82
CA ILE A 262 5.06 12.49 20.51
C ILE A 262 5.46 13.51 21.56
N ILE A 263 4.78 14.66 21.62
CA ILE A 263 4.96 15.70 22.63
C ILE A 263 3.65 15.83 23.39
N LEU A 264 3.67 15.44 24.65
CA LEU A 264 2.53 15.54 25.54
C LEU A 264 2.33 16.98 26.04
N THR A 265 1.14 17.32 26.49
CA THR A 265 0.78 18.63 27.03
C THR A 265 1.58 19.04 28.27
N ASN A 266 2.10 18.05 29.01
CA ASN A 266 2.99 18.27 30.16
C ASN A 266 4.47 18.46 29.78
N GLY A 267 4.79 18.46 28.48
CA GLY A 267 6.15 18.63 27.94
C GLY A 267 6.99 17.34 27.92
N GLN A 268 6.46 16.19 28.32
CA GLN A 268 7.15 14.91 28.14
C GLN A 268 7.19 14.53 26.65
N GLU A 269 8.31 13.95 26.25
CA GLU A 269 8.56 13.54 24.86
C GLU A 269 8.78 12.03 24.77
N ILE A 270 8.28 11.43 23.69
CA ILE A 270 8.57 10.07 23.26
C ILE A 270 9.16 10.15 21.87
N THR A 271 10.33 9.55 21.66
CA THR A 271 11.06 9.65 20.39
C THR A 271 11.17 8.30 19.73
N TYR A 272 10.91 8.26 18.42
CA TYR A 272 11.02 7.07 17.57
C TYR A 272 12.20 7.26 16.61
N THR A 273 13.06 6.25 16.51
CA THR A 273 14.23 6.26 15.63
C THR A 273 14.10 5.12 14.63
N TYR A 274 14.37 5.43 13.37
CA TYR A 274 14.25 4.49 12.26
C TYR A 274 15.59 4.28 11.57
N GLU A 275 15.74 3.12 10.95
CA GLU A 275 16.86 2.80 10.05
C GLU A 275 16.34 2.44 8.67
N ARG A 276 17.01 2.94 7.64
CA ARG A 276 16.71 2.58 6.27
C ARG A 276 17.22 1.17 5.98
N GLY A 277 16.38 0.35 5.34
CA GLY A 277 16.74 -0.97 4.85
C GLY A 277 17.33 -0.95 3.45
N ASP A 278 17.74 -2.12 2.98
CA ASP A 278 18.02 -2.36 1.56
C ASP A 278 16.73 -2.21 0.75
N PHE A 279 16.86 -2.07 -0.58
CA PHE A 279 15.69 -1.99 -1.45
C PHE A 279 14.88 -3.27 -1.41
N ILE A 280 13.57 -3.09 -1.47
CA ILE A 280 12.59 -4.16 -1.69
C ILE A 280 11.73 -3.81 -2.90
N ASN A 281 10.96 -4.76 -3.40
CA ASN A 281 9.96 -4.48 -4.41
C ASN A 281 8.60 -5.05 -4.01
N GLN A 282 7.54 -4.40 -4.47
CA GLN A 282 6.18 -4.90 -4.44
C GLN A 282 5.69 -4.96 -5.88
N MET A 283 5.34 -6.17 -6.32
CA MET A 283 4.94 -6.45 -7.69
C MET A 283 3.51 -6.95 -7.74
N PHE A 284 2.83 -6.74 -8.85
CA PHE A 284 1.52 -7.32 -9.12
C PHE A 284 1.33 -7.55 -10.62
N ILE A 285 0.43 -8.47 -10.95
CA ILE A 285 -0.02 -8.70 -12.31
C ILE A 285 -1.24 -7.84 -12.55
N SER A 286 -1.14 -6.95 -13.54
CA SER A 286 -2.30 -6.27 -14.10
C SER A 286 -2.76 -7.05 -15.33
N LEU A 287 -3.97 -7.60 -15.25
CA LEU A 287 -4.56 -8.32 -16.37
C LEU A 287 -5.22 -7.31 -17.29
N TYR A 288 -4.60 -7.08 -18.41
CA TYR A 288 -5.09 -6.18 -19.43
C TYR A 288 -5.82 -6.98 -20.51
N ASP A 289 -7.10 -6.68 -20.69
CA ASP A 289 -7.89 -7.20 -21.79
C ASP A 289 -7.80 -6.19 -22.95
N ASP A 290 -7.06 -6.52 -24.00
CA ASP A 290 -6.98 -5.69 -25.21
C ASP A 290 -8.29 -5.84 -25.99
N LEU A 291 -9.29 -5.07 -25.61
CA LEU A 291 -10.54 -4.90 -26.34
C LEU A 291 -10.25 -4.11 -27.62
N GLY A 292 -9.52 -4.67 -28.55
CA GLY A 292 -9.20 -4.18 -29.91
C GLY A 292 -9.49 -2.70 -30.22
N SER A 293 -8.63 -2.04 -30.91
CA SER A 293 -8.74 -0.64 -31.29
C SER A 293 -10.10 -0.28 -31.87
N PHE A 294 -10.83 0.60 -31.19
CA PHE A 294 -12.05 1.22 -31.75
C PHE A 294 -11.64 2.20 -32.85
N THR A 295 -11.78 1.80 -34.11
CA THR A 295 -11.70 2.73 -35.23
C THR A 295 -13.04 3.45 -35.38
N PHE A 296 -13.05 4.75 -35.11
CA PHE A 296 -14.14 5.64 -35.48
C PHE A 296 -14.18 5.85 -36.98
N GLY A 297 -14.82 4.94 -37.72
CA GLY A 297 -15.28 5.17 -39.08
C GLY A 297 -16.75 5.61 -39.04
N GLY A 298 -17.06 6.75 -39.65
CA GLY A 298 -18.41 7.34 -39.56
C GLY A 298 -19.51 6.41 -40.10
N GLY A 299 -20.25 5.79 -39.19
CA GLY A 299 -21.43 4.97 -39.47
C GLY A 299 -21.58 3.89 -38.41
N ILE A 300 -22.71 3.85 -37.78
CA ILE A 300 -23.26 2.84 -36.85
C ILE A 300 -22.20 1.98 -36.12
N LEU A 301 -22.06 2.24 -34.84
CA LEU A 301 -21.24 1.46 -33.90
C LEU A 301 -21.74 0.03 -33.80
N THR A 302 -21.19 -0.89 -34.56
CA THR A 302 -21.22 -2.31 -34.23
C THR A 302 -19.92 -2.63 -33.52
N PRO A 303 -19.92 -3.08 -32.26
CA PRO A 303 -18.74 -3.61 -31.64
C PRO A 303 -18.39 -4.94 -32.32
N GLU A 304 -17.55 -4.92 -33.34
CA GLU A 304 -16.87 -6.13 -33.78
C GLU A 304 -15.78 -6.42 -32.76
N CYS A 305 -16.11 -7.23 -31.77
CA CYS A 305 -15.09 -7.94 -31.02
C CYS A 305 -14.36 -8.85 -31.99
N SER A 306 -13.18 -8.43 -32.45
CA SER A 306 -12.32 -9.34 -33.17
C SER A 306 -11.92 -10.47 -32.21
N SER A 307 -12.17 -11.71 -32.60
CA SER A 307 -11.95 -12.94 -31.82
C SER A 307 -10.46 -13.28 -31.58
N SER A 308 -9.57 -12.31 -31.63
CA SER A 308 -8.11 -12.47 -31.51
C SER A 308 -7.47 -11.60 -30.42
N SER A 309 -8.23 -11.20 -29.40
CA SER A 309 -7.65 -10.56 -28.24
C SER A 309 -6.91 -11.61 -27.41
N HIS A 310 -5.60 -11.69 -27.60
CA HIS A 310 -4.73 -12.44 -26.70
C HIS A 310 -4.53 -11.59 -25.44
N VAL A 311 -4.84 -12.16 -24.30
CA VAL A 311 -4.39 -11.60 -23.01
C VAL A 311 -2.88 -11.83 -22.94
N ALA A 312 -2.09 -10.84 -23.34
CA ALA A 312 -0.65 -10.93 -23.22
C ALA A 312 -0.28 -10.73 -21.75
N ILE A 313 -0.20 -11.83 -21.00
CA ILE A 313 0.29 -11.83 -19.60
C ILE A 313 1.68 -11.17 -19.51
N GLU A 314 2.47 -11.25 -20.56
CA GLU A 314 3.83 -10.71 -20.63
C GLU A 314 3.93 -9.18 -20.52
N ASP A 315 2.89 -8.43 -20.85
CA ASP A 315 2.87 -6.98 -20.81
C ASP A 315 2.21 -6.39 -19.55
N SER A 316 1.86 -7.22 -18.57
CA SER A 316 0.99 -6.85 -17.45
C SER A 316 1.67 -6.77 -16.08
N TYR A 317 2.98 -6.96 -15.97
CA TYR A 317 3.68 -6.76 -14.71
C TYR A 317 3.83 -5.28 -14.39
N GLN A 318 3.39 -4.92 -13.20
CA GLN A 318 3.60 -3.60 -12.62
C GLN A 318 4.21 -3.76 -11.24
N GLY A 319 4.81 -2.70 -10.73
CA GLY A 319 5.38 -2.75 -9.40
C GLY A 319 6.21 -1.53 -9.06
N SER A 320 6.55 -1.44 -7.79
CA SER A 320 7.38 -0.39 -7.24
C SER A 320 8.67 -0.96 -6.66
N LEU A 321 9.78 -0.27 -6.92
CA LEU A 321 11.00 -0.39 -6.14
C LEU A 321 10.86 0.53 -4.94
N ILE A 322 11.10 0.00 -3.75
CA ILE A 322 10.82 0.69 -2.50
C ILE A 322 12.11 0.78 -1.69
N SER A 323 12.35 1.93 -1.09
CA SER A 323 13.36 2.14 -0.07
C SER A 323 12.68 2.21 1.30
N PRO A 324 12.54 1.05 1.98
CA PRO A 324 11.79 0.94 3.22
C PRO A 324 12.56 1.50 4.41
N VAL A 325 11.83 1.82 5.46
CA VAL A 325 12.39 2.16 6.76
C VAL A 325 11.82 1.22 7.83
N TYR A 326 12.64 0.92 8.82
CA TYR A 326 12.30 0.01 9.92
C TYR A 326 12.49 0.71 11.24
N LEU A 327 11.53 0.54 12.15
CA LEU A 327 11.64 1.04 13.51
C LEU A 327 12.80 0.34 14.22
N ASN A 328 13.73 1.13 14.73
CA ASN A 328 14.90 0.64 15.46
C ASN A 328 14.75 0.82 16.97
N ARG A 329 14.24 1.99 17.39
CA ARG A 329 14.19 2.33 18.82
C ARG A 329 13.04 3.27 19.13
N ILE A 330 12.43 3.07 20.31
CA ILE A 330 11.53 4.05 20.95
C ILE A 330 12.11 4.42 22.30
N SER A 331 12.32 5.71 22.53
CA SER A 331 12.84 6.25 23.78
C SER A 331 11.71 6.94 24.55
N PHE A 332 11.40 6.38 25.71
CA PHE A 332 10.43 6.92 26.69
C PHE A 332 11.17 7.62 27.83
N PRO A 333 10.50 8.41 28.66
CA PRO A 333 11.11 8.98 29.87
C PRO A 333 11.72 7.92 30.80
N GLU A 334 11.04 6.79 30.99
CA GLU A 334 11.40 5.77 31.98
C GLU A 334 12.08 4.52 31.39
N CYS A 335 11.87 4.24 30.12
CA CYS A 335 12.39 3.03 29.48
C CYS A 335 12.81 3.28 28.02
N GLU A 336 13.40 2.26 27.44
CA GLU A 336 13.75 2.21 26.02
C GLU A 336 13.32 0.87 25.45
N ILE A 337 12.80 0.89 24.24
CA ILE A 337 12.45 -0.32 23.47
C ILE A 337 13.30 -0.34 22.21
N THR A 338 13.98 -1.45 21.95
CA THR A 338 14.79 -1.66 20.76
C THR A 338 14.24 -2.81 19.94
N PHE A 339 14.36 -2.70 18.61
CA PHE A 339 13.86 -3.66 17.64
C PHE A 339 15.03 -4.17 16.81
N ALA A 340 15.28 -5.48 16.85
CA ALA A 340 16.28 -6.12 16.02
C ALA A 340 15.62 -6.79 14.82
N ARG A 341 16.29 -6.75 13.67
CA ARG A 341 15.82 -7.36 12.43
C ARG A 341 16.88 -8.23 11.78
N GLU A 342 16.44 -9.22 11.00
CA GLU A 342 17.28 -10.12 10.24
C GLU A 342 16.80 -10.23 8.80
N VAL A 343 17.71 -10.49 7.87
CA VAL A 343 17.35 -10.74 6.46
C VAL A 343 16.57 -12.05 6.36
N THR A 344 15.51 -12.07 5.56
CA THR A 344 14.71 -13.28 5.32
C THR A 344 15.30 -14.15 4.21
N THR A 345 15.02 -15.45 4.29
CA THR A 345 15.28 -16.41 3.20
C THR A 345 14.00 -16.91 2.53
N GLU A 346 12.88 -16.28 2.80
CA GLU A 346 11.55 -16.60 2.28
C GLU A 346 11.46 -16.67 0.75
N LEU A 347 10.32 -17.14 0.25
CA LEU A 347 9.97 -17.14 -1.17
C LEU A 347 10.24 -15.77 -1.80
N ARG A 348 10.92 -15.79 -2.96
CA ARG A 348 11.24 -14.59 -3.75
C ARG A 348 10.37 -14.53 -5.00
N TYR A 349 10.30 -13.36 -5.61
CA TYR A 349 9.76 -13.21 -6.94
C TYR A 349 10.58 -14.02 -7.94
N SER A 350 9.90 -14.63 -8.95
CA SER A 350 10.58 -15.43 -9.95
C SER A 350 11.49 -14.57 -10.85
N GLN A 351 12.49 -15.21 -11.43
CA GLN A 351 13.39 -14.53 -12.37
C GLN A 351 12.74 -14.18 -13.72
N ASP A 352 11.51 -14.67 -13.98
CA ASP A 352 10.77 -14.31 -15.19
C ASP A 352 10.49 -12.81 -15.32
N ILE A 353 10.42 -12.11 -14.17
CA ILE A 353 10.36 -10.65 -14.11
C ILE A 353 11.56 -10.01 -14.83
N TYR A 354 12.73 -10.61 -14.80
CA TYR A 354 13.90 -10.13 -15.53
C TYR A 354 13.76 -10.27 -17.05
N ALA A 355 13.21 -11.39 -17.49
CA ALA A 355 12.94 -11.57 -18.91
C ALA A 355 12.01 -10.50 -19.43
N PHE A 356 10.99 -10.14 -18.63
CA PHE A 356 10.07 -9.04 -18.94
C PHE A 356 10.79 -7.69 -18.98
N GLN A 357 11.59 -7.38 -17.97
CA GLN A 357 12.38 -6.14 -17.93
C GLN A 357 13.38 -6.06 -19.09
N TYR A 358 14.01 -7.18 -19.45
CA TYR A 358 14.91 -7.27 -20.60
C TYR A 358 14.19 -7.03 -21.93
N MET A 359 12.96 -7.56 -22.08
CA MET A 359 12.14 -7.29 -23.28
C MET A 359 11.73 -5.82 -23.38
N LEU A 360 11.31 -5.19 -22.27
CA LEU A 360 11.02 -3.76 -22.23
C LEU A 360 12.25 -2.95 -22.65
N TRP A 361 13.41 -3.30 -22.14
CA TRP A 361 14.68 -2.66 -22.49
C TRP A 361 15.05 -2.83 -23.97
N ARG A 362 14.86 -3.99 -24.56
CA ARG A 362 15.08 -4.19 -26.01
C ARG A 362 14.15 -3.35 -26.87
N LYS A 363 12.90 -3.18 -26.44
CA LYS A 363 11.92 -2.34 -27.13
C LYS A 363 12.25 -0.84 -26.99
N ASN A 364 12.85 -0.41 -25.88
CA ASN A 364 13.17 0.98 -25.63
C ASN A 364 14.48 1.16 -24.84
N PRO A 365 15.58 1.53 -25.51
CA PRO A 365 16.89 1.70 -24.88
C PRO A 365 16.94 2.70 -23.72
N LYS A 366 15.94 3.59 -23.57
CA LYS A 366 15.86 4.51 -22.43
C LYS A 366 15.74 3.76 -21.09
N TYR A 367 15.14 2.58 -21.07
CA TYR A 367 15.03 1.76 -19.85
C TYR A 367 16.35 1.13 -19.41
N ARG A 368 17.40 1.20 -20.25
CA ARG A 368 18.73 0.63 -20.00
C ARG A 368 19.50 1.33 -18.87
N PHE A 369 19.29 2.62 -18.67
CA PHE A 369 20.27 3.48 -18.02
C PHE A 369 20.01 3.82 -16.56
N LEU A 370 18.87 3.46 -15.98
CA LEU A 370 18.52 3.83 -14.62
C LEU A 370 18.02 2.62 -13.84
N ASN A 371 18.88 1.65 -13.66
CA ASN A 371 18.62 0.56 -12.75
C ASN A 371 19.37 0.82 -11.44
N PHE A 372 18.66 1.27 -10.41
CA PHE A 372 19.22 1.49 -9.08
C PHE A 372 19.78 0.22 -8.44
N LEU A 373 19.42 -0.94 -9.00
CA LEU A 373 19.90 -2.23 -8.55
C LEU A 373 21.15 -2.70 -9.29
N ALA A 374 21.53 -2.06 -10.42
CA ALA A 374 22.70 -2.44 -11.18
C ALA A 374 23.97 -1.84 -10.57
N ASP A 375 25.06 -2.60 -10.49
CA ASP A 375 26.38 -2.11 -10.07
C ASP A 375 26.96 -1.12 -11.08
N ASN A 376 26.67 -1.37 -12.36
CA ASN A 376 26.99 -0.49 -13.45
C ASN A 376 25.73 -0.28 -14.31
N PRO A 377 25.16 0.93 -14.35
CA PRO A 377 23.96 1.20 -15.15
C PRO A 377 24.15 0.96 -16.65
N LEU A 378 25.39 0.83 -17.13
CA LEU A 378 25.73 0.56 -18.52
C LEU A 378 26.00 -0.93 -18.79
N ASP A 379 25.93 -1.79 -17.76
CA ASP A 379 26.22 -3.22 -17.91
C ASP A 379 25.03 -3.95 -18.56
N ASP A 380 25.34 -4.70 -19.62
CA ASP A 380 24.37 -5.53 -20.34
C ASP A 380 24.01 -6.82 -19.56
N ASN A 381 24.73 -7.11 -18.48
CA ASN A 381 24.50 -8.27 -17.63
C ASN A 381 23.37 -8.02 -16.61
N TYR A 382 22.17 -8.09 -17.08
CA TYR A 382 20.94 -7.82 -16.37
C TYR A 382 20.47 -8.88 -15.34
N PRO A 383 21.05 -10.08 -15.19
CA PRO A 383 20.34 -11.15 -14.52
C PRO A 383 20.28 -11.09 -13.00
N ASN A 384 21.11 -10.30 -12.32
CA ASN A 384 21.32 -10.46 -10.88
C ASN A 384 20.76 -9.31 -10.00
N CYS A 385 19.94 -8.43 -10.56
CA CYS A 385 19.45 -7.27 -9.79
C CYS A 385 18.51 -7.64 -8.63
N LEU A 386 17.73 -8.74 -8.75
CA LEU A 386 16.83 -9.16 -7.67
C LEU A 386 17.60 -9.71 -6.44
N ASP A 387 18.84 -10.16 -6.62
CA ASP A 387 19.67 -10.62 -5.50
C ASP A 387 20.05 -9.48 -4.55
N LYS A 388 19.94 -8.24 -5.01
CA LYS A 388 20.15 -7.03 -4.20
C LYS A 388 18.93 -6.61 -3.39
N LEU A 389 17.75 -7.17 -3.68
CA LEU A 389 16.56 -6.94 -2.90
C LEU A 389 16.64 -7.78 -1.62
N LYS A 390 16.51 -7.12 -0.47
CA LYS A 390 16.59 -7.78 0.83
C LYS A 390 15.40 -7.40 1.69
N TRP A 391 14.57 -8.38 1.96
CA TRP A 391 13.50 -8.26 2.94
C TRP A 391 14.00 -8.62 4.33
N TYR A 392 13.43 -7.99 5.33
CA TYR A 392 13.79 -8.19 6.72
C TYR A 392 12.59 -8.70 7.53
N LYS A 393 12.87 -9.50 8.54
CA LYS A 393 11.92 -9.93 9.57
C LYS A 393 12.33 -9.34 10.92
N LEU A 394 11.36 -9.02 11.76
CA LEU A 394 11.57 -8.65 13.15
C LEU A 394 12.02 -9.88 13.92
N SER A 395 13.23 -9.88 14.46
CA SER A 395 13.76 -11.02 15.22
C SER A 395 13.56 -10.87 16.72
N ASN A 396 13.69 -9.65 17.22
CA ASN A 396 13.63 -9.39 18.66
C ASN A 396 13.06 -7.99 18.98
N LEU A 397 12.38 -7.89 20.12
CA LEU A 397 11.94 -6.66 20.75
C LEU A 397 12.40 -6.68 22.22
N GLU A 398 13.31 -5.79 22.59
CA GLU A 398 13.90 -5.72 23.92
C GLU A 398 13.47 -4.43 24.63
N ILE A 399 13.08 -4.57 25.92
CA ILE A 399 12.67 -3.46 26.78
C ILE A 399 13.61 -3.34 27.97
N LYS A 400 14.24 -2.17 28.11
CA LYS A 400 15.16 -1.84 29.22
C LYS A 400 14.73 -0.56 29.93
N ASP A 401 15.03 -0.47 31.22
CA ASP A 401 14.93 0.79 31.94
C ASP A 401 16.08 1.75 31.54
N LYS A 402 16.01 3.00 31.98
CA LYS A 402 17.05 4.02 31.68
C LYS A 402 18.43 3.71 32.30
N LYS A 403 18.52 2.73 33.20
CA LYS A 403 19.78 2.23 33.77
C LYS A 403 20.34 1.03 33.02
N GLY A 404 19.67 0.63 31.93
CA GLY A 404 20.04 -0.52 31.11
C GLY A 404 19.62 -1.87 31.68
N LYS A 405 18.81 -1.90 32.75
CA LYS A 405 18.30 -3.14 33.33
C LYS A 405 17.16 -3.69 32.45
N TRP A 406 17.26 -4.96 32.17
CA TRP A 406 16.24 -5.71 31.43
C TRP A 406 14.91 -5.71 32.15
N ILE A 407 13.84 -5.44 31.38
CA ILE A 407 12.43 -5.54 31.82
C ILE A 407 11.79 -6.74 31.15
N ARG A 408 11.81 -6.79 29.79
CA ARG A 408 11.22 -7.86 28.99
C ARG A 408 11.97 -8.00 27.67
N ASP A 409 11.81 -9.17 27.06
CA ASP A 409 12.34 -9.49 25.76
C ASP A 409 11.36 -10.38 25.01
N TYR A 410 11.13 -10.13 23.72
CA TYR A 410 10.24 -10.90 22.86
C TYR A 410 11.00 -11.38 21.64
N HIS A 411 11.05 -12.69 21.45
CA HIS A 411 11.65 -13.34 20.29
C HIS A 411 10.57 -13.80 19.33
N PHE A 412 10.77 -13.54 18.04
CA PHE A 412 9.84 -13.86 16.96
C PHE A 412 10.42 -15.01 16.13
N SER A 413 9.68 -16.10 15.98
CA SER A 413 10.06 -17.24 15.16
C SER A 413 9.17 -17.36 13.94
N TYR A 414 9.77 -17.73 12.81
CA TYR A 414 9.10 -17.78 11.52
C TYR A 414 9.39 -19.10 10.78
N ASN A 415 8.52 -19.49 9.82
CA ASN A 415 8.90 -20.42 8.78
C ASN A 415 9.68 -19.65 7.69
N ASP A 416 10.93 -19.49 7.82
CA ASP A 416 11.76 -18.71 6.90
C ASP A 416 12.49 -19.66 5.93
N ASN A 417 11.86 -19.97 4.79
CA ASN A 417 12.38 -20.87 3.79
C ASN A 417 12.03 -20.41 2.37
N THR A 418 12.82 -20.82 1.38
CA THR A 418 12.73 -20.35 -0.02
C THR A 418 11.47 -20.79 -0.77
N SER A 419 10.67 -21.69 -0.22
CA SER A 419 9.48 -22.25 -0.89
C SER A 419 8.16 -21.63 -0.40
N GLN A 420 8.18 -20.84 0.67
CA GLN A 420 6.99 -20.31 1.32
C GLN A 420 7.16 -18.82 1.65
N ARG A 421 6.04 -18.12 1.75
CA ARG A 421 5.99 -16.75 2.28
C ARG A 421 6.33 -16.75 3.76
N LEU A 422 6.90 -15.66 4.25
CA LEU A 422 7.21 -15.50 5.66
C LEU A 422 5.93 -15.56 6.51
N MET A 423 5.83 -16.57 7.37
CA MET A 423 4.72 -16.75 8.32
C MET A 423 5.26 -16.71 9.75
N LEU A 424 4.67 -15.90 10.61
CA LEU A 424 4.99 -15.86 12.03
C LEU A 424 4.51 -17.14 12.71
N GLN A 425 5.41 -17.94 13.28
CA GLN A 425 5.08 -19.20 13.96
C GLN A 425 4.87 -19.05 15.46
N SER A 426 5.73 -18.25 16.09
CA SER A 426 5.59 -18.01 17.52
C SER A 426 6.20 -16.69 17.97
N VAL A 427 5.70 -16.22 19.11
CA VAL A 427 6.27 -15.12 19.88
C VAL A 427 6.54 -15.62 21.30
N SER A 428 7.81 -15.58 21.71
CA SER A 428 8.26 -16.01 23.02
C SER A 428 8.62 -14.79 23.86
N GLU A 429 7.93 -14.62 24.99
CA GLU A 429 8.22 -13.57 25.96
C GLU A 429 9.19 -14.12 27.03
N PHE A 430 10.23 -13.38 27.33
CA PHE A 430 11.16 -13.65 28.40
C PHE A 430 11.11 -12.53 29.44
N VAL A 431 11.03 -12.94 30.71
CA VAL A 431 11.05 -12.05 31.87
C VAL A 431 12.15 -12.54 32.80
N TRP A 432 12.94 -11.63 33.34
CA TRP A 432 14.01 -11.99 34.28
C TRP A 432 13.49 -12.85 35.45
N GLY A 433 14.05 -14.05 35.58
CA GLY A 433 13.70 -14.97 36.69
C GLY A 433 12.37 -15.72 36.56
N ALA A 434 11.70 -15.66 35.41
CA ALA A 434 10.47 -16.39 35.14
C ALA A 434 10.60 -17.29 33.88
N ASN A 435 9.78 -18.33 33.81
CA ASN A 435 9.66 -19.13 32.59
C ASN A 435 9.05 -18.28 31.46
N GLY A 436 9.56 -18.45 30.24
CA GLY A 436 9.05 -17.78 29.06
C GLY A 436 7.57 -18.10 28.81
N ARG A 437 6.86 -17.13 28.26
CA ARG A 437 5.50 -17.28 27.76
C ARG A 437 5.54 -17.40 26.24
N ASN A 438 4.74 -18.28 25.67
CA ASN A 438 4.80 -18.55 24.24
C ASN A 438 3.41 -18.48 23.61
N PHE A 439 3.27 -17.65 22.59
CA PHE A 439 2.12 -17.64 21.67
C PHE A 439 2.51 -18.42 20.41
N ASN A 440 1.64 -19.33 19.96
CA ASN A 440 1.91 -20.09 18.73
C ASN A 440 0.78 -19.87 17.73
N MET A 441 1.15 -19.69 16.46
CA MET A 441 0.28 -19.41 15.33
C MET A 441 0.26 -20.60 14.38
N GLU A 442 -0.95 -21.09 14.07
CA GLU A 442 -1.16 -22.15 13.11
C GLU A 442 -2.00 -21.65 11.94
N TYR A 443 -1.56 -21.92 10.71
CA TYR A 443 -2.19 -21.47 9.48
C TYR A 443 -2.80 -22.63 8.71
N ASP A 444 -3.77 -22.32 7.85
CA ASP A 444 -4.43 -23.30 7.02
C ASP A 444 -3.62 -23.48 5.71
N PHE A 445 -2.98 -24.64 5.51
CA PHE A 445 -2.23 -25.03 4.32
C PHE A 445 -1.35 -23.93 3.68
N PRO A 446 -0.45 -23.27 4.42
CA PRO A 446 0.37 -22.17 3.87
C PRO A 446 1.33 -22.64 2.75
N GLU A 447 1.71 -23.91 2.75
CA GLU A 447 2.56 -24.56 1.73
C GLU A 447 1.85 -24.73 0.38
N GLN A 448 0.53 -24.61 0.32
CA GLN A 448 -0.27 -24.72 -0.90
C GLN A 448 -0.51 -23.38 -1.60
N LEU A 449 -0.03 -22.30 -1.03
CA LEU A 449 -0.09 -21.01 -1.69
C LEU A 449 0.79 -21.00 -2.95
N PRO A 450 0.33 -20.37 -4.05
CA PRO A 450 1.10 -20.33 -5.28
C PRO A 450 2.33 -19.41 -5.13
N PRO A 451 3.33 -19.50 -6.02
CA PRO A 451 4.37 -18.50 -6.12
C PRO A 451 3.77 -17.12 -6.39
N TYR A 452 4.55 -16.06 -6.12
CA TYR A 452 4.14 -14.69 -6.45
C TYR A 452 3.84 -14.57 -7.95
N LEU A 453 2.94 -13.67 -8.30
CA LEU A 453 2.58 -13.34 -9.68
C LEU A 453 2.02 -14.54 -10.47
N SER A 454 1.39 -15.46 -9.80
CA SER A 454 0.86 -16.70 -10.42
C SER A 454 -0.39 -16.49 -11.29
N GLY A 455 -1.04 -15.33 -11.24
CA GLY A 455 -2.31 -15.07 -11.90
C GLY A 455 -3.52 -15.88 -11.37
N LYS A 456 -3.31 -16.73 -10.36
CA LYS A 456 -4.40 -17.53 -9.74
C LYS A 456 -5.21 -16.72 -8.74
N VAL A 457 -5.85 -15.68 -9.24
CA VAL A 457 -6.60 -14.71 -8.44
C VAL A 457 -8.03 -14.56 -8.94
N ASP A 458 -8.94 -14.33 -8.00
CA ASP A 458 -10.33 -14.01 -8.32
C ASP A 458 -10.49 -12.53 -8.76
N HIS A 459 -11.72 -12.08 -8.99
CA HIS A 459 -12.03 -10.70 -9.38
C HIS A 459 -11.63 -9.65 -8.33
N TRP A 460 -11.45 -10.04 -7.07
CA TRP A 460 -11.05 -9.18 -5.94
C TRP A 460 -9.57 -9.30 -5.60
N GLY A 461 -8.82 -10.17 -6.35
CA GLY A 461 -7.39 -10.41 -6.15
C GLY A 461 -7.04 -11.46 -5.10
N PHE A 462 -8.01 -12.20 -4.56
CA PHE A 462 -7.77 -13.31 -3.63
C PHE A 462 -7.45 -14.61 -4.35
N TYR A 463 -6.69 -15.48 -3.69
CA TYR A 463 -6.30 -16.77 -4.24
C TYR A 463 -7.50 -17.67 -4.55
N ASN A 464 -7.58 -18.19 -5.79
CA ASN A 464 -8.67 -19.06 -6.24
C ASN A 464 -8.22 -20.41 -6.83
N ASN A 465 -6.92 -20.63 -6.96
CA ASN A 465 -6.30 -21.84 -7.57
C ASN A 465 -6.81 -22.18 -8.98
N ARG A 466 -7.27 -21.21 -9.74
CA ARG A 466 -7.68 -21.40 -11.14
C ARG A 466 -6.62 -20.78 -12.05
N LEU A 467 -6.22 -21.53 -13.08
CA LEU A 467 -5.36 -21.00 -14.12
C LEU A 467 -6.16 -20.00 -14.97
N MET A 468 -5.57 -18.88 -15.22
CA MET A 468 -6.08 -17.97 -16.23
C MET A 468 -5.94 -18.63 -17.60
N THR A 469 -6.97 -18.43 -18.42
CA THR A 469 -6.99 -18.92 -19.80
C THR A 469 -6.93 -17.72 -20.74
N ASP A 470 -6.16 -17.86 -21.82
CA ASP A 470 -6.09 -16.86 -22.89
C ASP A 470 -7.39 -16.84 -23.75
N ASN A 471 -8.35 -17.70 -23.43
CA ASN A 471 -9.60 -17.79 -24.12
C ASN A 471 -10.58 -16.75 -23.59
N TYR A 472 -10.92 -15.74 -24.38
CA TYR A 472 -11.85 -14.68 -24.06
C TYR A 472 -13.19 -15.17 -23.47
N ALA A 473 -13.70 -16.30 -23.96
CA ALA A 473 -14.99 -16.83 -23.51
C ALA A 473 -14.93 -17.43 -22.09
N THR A 474 -13.78 -17.82 -21.61
CA THR A 474 -13.60 -18.54 -20.33
C THR A 474 -12.69 -17.82 -19.33
N HIS A 475 -11.97 -16.77 -19.76
CA HIS A 475 -11.05 -16.07 -18.88
C HIS A 475 -11.79 -15.41 -17.69
N TYR A 476 -13.00 -14.90 -17.91
CA TYR A 476 -13.81 -14.32 -16.86
C TYR A 476 -14.18 -15.36 -15.79
N ASP A 477 -14.56 -16.58 -16.21
CA ASP A 477 -14.88 -17.70 -15.30
C ASP A 477 -13.67 -18.19 -14.52
N SER A 478 -12.46 -18.04 -15.08
CA SER A 478 -11.23 -18.41 -14.37
C SER A 478 -10.95 -17.50 -13.17
N ARG A 479 -11.59 -16.34 -13.10
CA ARG A 479 -11.48 -15.38 -11.99
C ARG A 479 -12.61 -15.50 -10.97
N GLU A 480 -13.50 -16.48 -11.08
CA GLU A 480 -14.51 -16.72 -10.05
C GLU A 480 -13.84 -17.20 -8.75
N PRO A 481 -14.31 -16.75 -7.57
CA PRO A 481 -13.81 -17.21 -6.28
C PRO A 481 -13.93 -18.72 -6.10
N ASN A 482 -13.07 -19.29 -5.26
CA ASN A 482 -13.07 -20.69 -4.92
C ASN A 482 -13.05 -20.90 -3.40
N ALA A 483 -14.20 -21.22 -2.82
CA ALA A 483 -14.37 -21.39 -1.38
C ALA A 483 -13.42 -22.42 -0.75
N ASN A 484 -12.96 -23.42 -1.53
CA ASN A 484 -12.12 -24.51 -1.02
C ASN A 484 -10.67 -24.08 -0.72
N VAL A 485 -10.23 -22.95 -1.28
CA VAL A 485 -8.83 -22.51 -1.15
C VAL A 485 -8.68 -21.09 -0.57
N LEU A 486 -9.79 -20.39 -0.37
CA LEU A 486 -9.77 -19.01 0.16
C LEU A 486 -9.13 -18.89 1.55
N THR A 487 -9.15 -19.97 2.35
CA THR A 487 -8.56 -20.00 3.69
C THR A 487 -7.07 -20.34 3.70
N PHE A 488 -6.48 -20.74 2.55
CA PHE A 488 -5.08 -21.14 2.51
C PHE A 488 -4.17 -19.97 2.91
N GLY A 489 -3.23 -20.26 3.83
CA GLY A 489 -2.33 -19.28 4.42
C GLY A 489 -2.95 -18.38 5.49
N VAL A 490 -4.25 -18.52 5.79
CA VAL A 490 -4.94 -17.72 6.82
C VAL A 490 -4.75 -18.33 8.20
N LEU A 491 -4.65 -17.50 9.24
CA LEU A 491 -4.52 -17.93 10.62
C LEU A 491 -5.72 -18.77 11.03
N LYS A 492 -5.47 -20.03 11.39
CA LYS A 492 -6.47 -21.00 11.80
C LYS A 492 -6.62 -21.10 13.32
N ARG A 493 -5.49 -21.00 14.02
CA ARG A 493 -5.46 -21.17 15.48
C ARG A 493 -4.38 -20.30 16.10
N LEU A 494 -4.71 -19.69 17.23
CA LEU A 494 -3.78 -18.99 18.11
C LEU A 494 -3.76 -19.72 19.47
N ARG A 495 -2.61 -20.26 19.87
CA ARG A 495 -2.39 -20.87 21.19
C ARG A 495 -1.78 -19.87 22.13
N TYR A 496 -2.30 -19.84 23.34
CA TYR A 496 -1.89 -18.93 24.41
C TYR A 496 -0.89 -19.57 25.37
N PRO A 497 -0.08 -18.78 26.08
CA PRO A 497 0.86 -19.27 27.09
C PRO A 497 0.20 -20.08 28.23
N THR A 498 -1.09 -19.90 28.44
CA THR A 498 -1.88 -20.64 29.45
C THR A 498 -2.22 -22.06 29.03
N GLY A 499 -1.88 -22.47 27.80
CA GLY A 499 -2.21 -23.79 27.24
C GLY A 499 -3.52 -23.84 26.46
N GLY A 500 -4.40 -22.84 26.60
CA GLY A 500 -5.61 -22.72 25.81
C GLY A 500 -5.35 -22.24 24.37
N TYR A 501 -6.39 -22.26 23.56
CA TYR A 501 -6.32 -21.75 22.18
C TYR A 501 -7.64 -21.11 21.73
N THR A 502 -7.53 -20.23 20.73
CA THR A 502 -8.67 -19.77 19.93
C THR A 502 -8.50 -20.32 18.51
N ARG A 503 -9.54 -20.97 17.99
CA ARG A 503 -9.64 -21.44 16.61
C ARG A 503 -10.62 -20.58 15.83
N PHE A 504 -10.20 -20.14 14.66
CA PHE A 504 -10.97 -19.31 13.74
C PHE A 504 -11.50 -20.17 12.59
N VAL A 505 -12.80 -20.09 12.34
CA VAL A 505 -13.45 -20.73 11.19
C VAL A 505 -14.00 -19.62 10.31
N PHE A 506 -13.49 -19.53 9.10
CA PHE A 506 -13.90 -18.52 8.12
C PHE A 506 -14.86 -19.06 7.09
N GLU A 507 -15.58 -18.17 6.45
CA GLU A 507 -16.38 -18.42 5.26
C GLU A 507 -16.22 -17.27 4.27
N PRO A 508 -16.45 -17.48 2.96
CA PRO A 508 -16.39 -16.42 1.96
C PRO A 508 -17.50 -15.39 2.18
N HIS A 509 -17.32 -14.20 1.62
CA HIS A 509 -18.42 -13.26 1.43
C HIS A 509 -19.36 -13.74 0.35
N GLU A 510 -20.61 -13.27 0.38
CA GLU A 510 -21.64 -13.59 -0.59
C GLU A 510 -22.38 -12.34 -1.03
N TYR A 511 -22.86 -12.35 -2.25
CA TYR A 511 -23.71 -11.29 -2.78
C TYR A 511 -24.90 -11.87 -3.54
N CYS A 512 -26.02 -11.13 -3.57
CA CYS A 512 -27.24 -11.52 -4.26
C CYS A 512 -27.70 -10.50 -5.31
N LYS A 513 -26.92 -9.44 -5.53
CA LYS A 513 -27.23 -8.41 -6.55
C LYS A 513 -26.02 -8.17 -7.42
N GLN A 514 -26.23 -8.11 -8.71
CA GLN A 514 -25.21 -7.83 -9.71
C GLN A 514 -25.68 -6.65 -10.58
N VAL A 515 -24.77 -5.72 -10.87
CA VAL A 515 -25.03 -4.63 -11.80
C VAL A 515 -25.22 -5.21 -13.19
N LYS A 516 -26.31 -4.83 -13.87
CA LYS A 516 -26.56 -5.26 -15.24
C LYS A 516 -25.48 -4.76 -16.19
N MET A 517 -25.28 -5.48 -17.30
CA MET A 517 -24.32 -5.09 -18.34
C MET A 517 -24.59 -3.67 -18.86
N ASN A 518 -25.88 -3.33 -19.05
CA ASN A 518 -26.31 -1.96 -19.25
C ASN A 518 -26.52 -1.29 -17.88
N ARG A 519 -25.52 -0.53 -17.41
CA ARG A 519 -25.52 0.11 -16.07
C ARG A 519 -26.70 1.05 -15.82
N TRP A 520 -27.32 1.59 -16.86
CA TRP A 520 -28.51 2.45 -16.77
C TRP A 520 -29.78 1.68 -16.36
N GLU A 521 -29.80 0.37 -16.55
CA GLU A 521 -30.90 -0.50 -16.13
C GLU A 521 -30.81 -0.93 -14.66
N GLY A 522 -29.79 -0.47 -13.94
CA GLY A 522 -29.59 -0.77 -12.53
C GLY A 522 -28.96 -2.14 -12.29
N TYR A 523 -29.49 -2.90 -11.35
CA TYR A 523 -28.98 -4.23 -10.97
C TYR A 523 -30.10 -5.28 -11.08
N GLU A 524 -29.66 -6.53 -11.16
CA GLU A 524 -30.53 -7.72 -11.13
C GLU A 524 -30.21 -8.57 -9.91
N ASP A 525 -31.18 -9.28 -9.39
CA ASP A 525 -31.03 -10.25 -8.34
C ASP A 525 -30.41 -11.54 -8.91
N THR A 526 -29.43 -12.10 -8.24
CA THR A 526 -28.95 -13.45 -8.53
C THR A 526 -29.94 -14.46 -7.93
N PHE A 527 -30.31 -15.51 -8.68
CA PHE A 527 -31.26 -16.53 -8.18
C PHE A 527 -30.76 -17.30 -6.96
N GLN A 528 -29.43 -17.39 -6.82
CA GLN A 528 -28.75 -17.96 -5.67
C GLN A 528 -27.61 -17.01 -5.25
N PRO A 529 -27.28 -16.93 -3.96
CA PRO A 529 -26.12 -16.17 -3.51
C PRO A 529 -24.85 -16.63 -4.25
N LYS A 530 -24.11 -15.66 -4.79
CA LYS A 530 -22.80 -15.88 -5.40
C LYS A 530 -21.70 -15.58 -4.39
N ILE A 531 -20.63 -16.34 -4.44
CA ILE A 531 -19.45 -16.14 -3.60
C ILE A 531 -18.69 -14.91 -4.11
N ALA A 532 -18.37 -14.00 -3.20
CA ALA A 532 -17.40 -12.92 -3.41
C ALA A 532 -16.04 -13.29 -2.87
N GLY A 533 -14.98 -12.60 -3.33
CA GLY A 533 -13.63 -12.75 -2.78
C GLY A 533 -13.54 -12.22 -1.35
N GLY A 534 -12.53 -12.73 -0.62
CA GLY A 534 -12.29 -12.39 0.77
C GLY A 534 -13.06 -13.26 1.76
N LEU A 535 -12.69 -13.12 3.03
CA LEU A 535 -13.17 -13.96 4.12
C LEU A 535 -13.85 -13.12 5.21
N ARG A 536 -14.87 -13.71 5.84
CA ARG A 536 -15.48 -13.25 7.09
C ARG A 536 -15.46 -14.36 8.11
N ILE A 537 -15.51 -14.01 9.39
CA ILE A 537 -15.55 -15.01 10.45
C ILE A 537 -16.92 -15.69 10.48
N LYS A 538 -16.92 -17.01 10.47
CA LYS A 538 -18.11 -17.84 10.67
C LYS A 538 -18.27 -18.26 12.12
N LYS A 539 -17.16 -18.66 12.76
CA LYS A 539 -17.17 -19.19 14.12
C LYS A 539 -15.82 -18.95 14.80
N ILE A 540 -15.84 -18.56 16.04
CA ILE A 540 -14.70 -18.50 16.95
C ILE A 540 -14.89 -19.55 18.03
N ILE A 541 -13.90 -20.41 18.23
CA ILE A 541 -13.94 -21.51 19.20
C ILE A 541 -12.78 -21.30 20.17
N ASN A 542 -13.11 -21.14 21.44
CA ASN A 542 -12.15 -21.04 22.53
C ASN A 542 -12.09 -22.35 23.30
N SER A 543 -10.89 -22.79 23.69
CA SER A 543 -10.65 -23.96 24.52
C SER A 543 -9.61 -23.63 25.59
N ASP A 544 -9.94 -23.93 26.83
CA ASP A 544 -9.06 -23.69 28.00
C ASP A 544 -8.13 -24.88 28.26
N THR A 545 -8.44 -26.05 27.75
CA THR A 545 -7.74 -27.31 28.09
C THR A 545 -6.68 -27.72 27.07
N GLY A 546 -6.59 -27.04 25.92
CA GLY A 546 -5.69 -27.42 24.83
C GLY A 546 -6.04 -28.74 24.12
N LEU A 547 -7.06 -29.45 24.56
CA LEU A 547 -7.61 -30.67 23.95
C LEU A 547 -8.62 -30.29 22.86
N GLU A 548 -8.60 -31.00 21.71
CA GLU A 548 -9.55 -30.78 20.59
C GLU A 548 -10.94 -31.32 20.91
#